data_a683fd4d88f38df5b2bad48c8551fcfa
#
_entry.id   a683fd4d88f38df5b2bad48c8551fcfa
#
_cell.length_a   1.000
_cell.length_b   1.000
_cell.length_c   1.000
_cell.angle_alpha   90.00
_cell.angle_beta   90.00
_cell.angle_gamma   90.00
#
_symmetry.space_group_name_H-M   'P 1'
#
loop_
_entity.id
_entity.type
_entity.pdbx_description
1 polymer ?
#
loop_
_entity_poly.entity_id
_entity_poly.type
_entity_poly.pdbx_seq_one_letter_code
_entity_poly.pdbx_strand_id
1 'polypeptide(L)'
;MMISNCDLIIKNGKVYEENKFKKINIVIKNGKIFKLTKNIKSFKSKKIINADKKIVIPGIIDIHFHVRAPSFPQRGTVQSETKAAAKGGITTLFEMPISDPCMSNPKTLNNRKKHFSENTYINFAMIPALGKFNDKNLSGLINNGAIAFKVFTISPPIDRKSEFKGLCFTEEKNILEALFHAKKSNLITIFHAEDQNLLNHFAKQQVNYKKND
;
A
#
# COMPACT_ATOMS: atom_id res chain seq x y z
N MET A 1 15.46 -42.67 3.49
CA MET A 1 15.39 -41.21 3.29
C MET A 1 14.61 -40.61 4.42
N MET A 2 15.15 -39.66 5.18
CA MET A 2 14.38 -38.96 6.23
C MET A 2 13.31 -38.09 5.60
N ILE A 3 12.05 -38.26 6.07
CA ILE A 3 10.91 -37.45 5.64
C ILE A 3 10.89 -36.17 6.47
N SER A 4 10.94 -35.01 5.83
CA SER A 4 10.85 -33.71 6.48
C SER A 4 9.40 -33.21 6.49
N ASN A 5 8.89 -32.84 7.65
CA ASN A 5 7.57 -32.19 7.77
C ASN A 5 7.65 -30.74 7.28
N CYS A 6 6.60 -30.29 6.58
CA CYS A 6 6.43 -28.92 6.10
C CYS A 6 4.95 -28.47 6.25
N ASP A 7 4.72 -27.17 6.13
CA ASP A 7 3.40 -26.57 6.38
C ASP A 7 2.48 -26.76 5.19
N LEU A 8 3.00 -26.57 3.97
CA LEU A 8 2.25 -26.59 2.73
C LEU A 8 3.14 -27.04 1.57
N ILE A 9 2.56 -27.80 0.65
CA ILE A 9 3.17 -28.11 -0.65
C ILE A 9 2.25 -27.58 -1.75
N ILE A 10 2.77 -26.76 -2.66
CA ILE A 10 2.10 -26.37 -3.90
C ILE A 10 2.75 -27.21 -5.01
N LYS A 11 1.97 -28.11 -5.64
CA LYS A 11 2.48 -29.05 -6.65
C LYS A 11 1.93 -28.78 -8.05
N ASN A 12 2.72 -29.17 -9.06
CA ASN A 12 2.35 -29.19 -10.49
C ASN A 12 2.18 -27.81 -11.15
N GLY A 13 2.42 -26.69 -10.46
CA GLY A 13 2.25 -25.35 -11.01
C GLY A 13 3.33 -24.94 -12.00
N LYS A 14 3.00 -24.01 -12.92
CA LYS A 14 3.99 -23.23 -13.67
C LYS A 14 4.46 -22.08 -12.79
N VAL A 15 5.58 -22.26 -12.09
CA VAL A 15 6.13 -21.28 -11.15
C VAL A 15 7.03 -20.30 -11.91
N TYR A 16 6.84 -18.99 -11.67
CA TYR A 16 7.73 -17.96 -12.20
C TYR A 16 8.98 -17.86 -11.31
N GLU A 17 10.13 -18.16 -11.90
CA GLU A 17 11.43 -18.16 -11.23
C GLU A 17 12.52 -17.81 -12.22
N GLU A 18 13.47 -16.96 -11.84
CA GLU A 18 14.60 -16.54 -12.69
C GLU A 18 14.16 -16.10 -14.11
N ASN A 19 13.17 -15.21 -14.17
CA ASN A 19 12.62 -14.64 -15.41
C ASN A 19 12.01 -15.65 -16.40
N LYS A 20 11.64 -16.84 -15.93
CA LYS A 20 10.97 -17.86 -16.76
C LYS A 20 9.99 -18.70 -15.94
N PHE A 21 9.07 -19.34 -16.66
CA PHE A 21 8.14 -20.29 -16.06
C PHE A 21 8.71 -21.71 -16.07
N LYS A 22 8.75 -22.34 -14.89
CA LYS A 22 9.22 -23.72 -14.70
C LYS A 22 8.09 -24.57 -14.11
N LYS A 23 7.91 -25.79 -14.58
CA LYS A 23 7.04 -26.78 -13.90
C LYS A 23 7.78 -27.36 -12.71
N ILE A 24 7.49 -26.82 -11.51
CA ILE A 24 8.21 -27.14 -10.26
C ILE A 24 7.26 -27.05 -9.08
N ASN A 25 7.56 -27.77 -8.00
CA ASN A 25 6.78 -27.72 -6.77
C ASN A 25 7.43 -26.75 -5.77
N ILE A 26 6.60 -26.14 -4.92
CA ILE A 26 7.03 -25.26 -3.84
C ILE A 26 6.76 -25.95 -2.52
N VAL A 27 7.77 -26.10 -1.67
CA VAL A 27 7.68 -26.59 -0.30
C VAL A 27 7.77 -25.39 0.63
N ILE A 28 6.78 -25.22 1.50
CA ILE A 28 6.70 -24.13 2.48
C ILE A 28 6.86 -24.71 3.87
N LYS A 29 7.78 -24.12 4.65
CA LYS A 29 8.06 -24.50 6.04
C LYS A 29 8.28 -23.24 6.87
N ASN A 30 7.65 -23.17 8.04
CA ASN A 30 7.68 -22.01 8.94
C ASN A 30 7.23 -20.72 8.23
N GLY A 31 6.18 -20.81 7.39
CA GLY A 31 5.63 -19.67 6.63
C GLY A 31 6.51 -19.14 5.51
N LYS A 32 7.63 -19.80 5.18
CA LYS A 32 8.59 -19.36 4.14
C LYS A 32 8.75 -20.42 3.05
N ILE A 33 9.11 -19.99 1.82
CA ILE A 33 9.52 -20.90 0.77
C ILE A 33 10.82 -21.59 1.23
N PHE A 34 10.69 -22.87 1.55
CA PHE A 34 11.82 -23.68 2.01
C PHE A 34 12.62 -24.25 0.83
N LYS A 35 11.89 -24.73 -0.21
CA LYS A 35 12.55 -25.36 -1.37
C LYS A 35 11.67 -25.31 -2.61
N LEU A 36 12.27 -25.06 -3.76
CA LEU A 36 11.72 -25.33 -5.09
C LEU A 36 12.29 -26.66 -5.58
N THR A 37 11.42 -27.61 -5.98
CA THR A 37 11.89 -28.96 -6.33
C THR A 37 10.95 -29.67 -7.29
N LYS A 38 11.51 -30.51 -8.17
CA LYS A 38 10.71 -31.42 -8.99
C LYS A 38 10.21 -32.64 -8.21
N ASN A 39 10.93 -33.04 -7.14
CA ASN A 39 10.62 -34.22 -6.35
C ASN A 39 10.24 -33.86 -4.92
N ILE A 40 9.03 -34.24 -4.52
CA ILE A 40 8.48 -33.97 -3.18
C ILE A 40 8.42 -35.23 -2.28
N LYS A 41 8.98 -36.38 -2.71
CA LYS A 41 8.90 -37.65 -1.96
C LYS A 41 9.49 -37.57 -0.55
N SER A 42 10.48 -36.69 -0.33
CA SER A 42 11.12 -36.47 0.98
C SER A 42 10.40 -35.47 1.86
N PHE A 43 9.22 -34.98 1.45
CA PHE A 43 8.44 -34.00 2.21
C PHE A 43 7.04 -34.53 2.51
N LYS A 44 6.55 -34.26 3.75
CA LYS A 44 5.19 -34.58 4.19
C LYS A 44 4.50 -33.32 4.67
N SER A 45 3.30 -33.07 4.16
CA SER A 45 2.45 -31.95 4.60
C SER A 45 1.01 -32.41 4.74
N LYS A 46 0.29 -31.83 5.73
CA LYS A 46 -1.16 -32.01 5.87
C LYS A 46 -1.93 -31.19 4.82
N LYS A 47 -1.32 -30.15 4.26
CA LYS A 47 -1.94 -29.23 3.29
C LYS A 47 -1.17 -29.28 1.96
N ILE A 48 -1.88 -29.70 0.90
CA ILE A 48 -1.34 -29.78 -0.46
C ILE A 48 -2.29 -29.05 -1.39
N ILE A 49 -1.74 -28.09 -2.14
CA ILE A 49 -2.45 -27.39 -3.23
C ILE A 49 -1.98 -27.96 -4.55
N ASN A 50 -2.91 -28.52 -5.34
CA ASN A 50 -2.61 -28.91 -6.71
C ASN A 50 -2.83 -27.70 -7.65
N ALA A 51 -1.75 -27.17 -8.20
CA ALA A 51 -1.73 -26.04 -9.11
C ALA A 51 -1.57 -26.49 -10.58
N ASP A 52 -2.00 -27.71 -10.92
CA ASP A 52 -1.92 -28.18 -12.31
C ASP A 52 -2.64 -27.21 -13.25
N LYS A 53 -2.01 -26.93 -14.41
CA LYS A 53 -2.44 -25.94 -15.41
C LYS A 53 -2.54 -24.49 -14.89
N LYS A 54 -2.06 -24.20 -13.68
CA LYS A 54 -2.06 -22.84 -13.11
C LYS A 54 -0.67 -22.22 -13.14
N ILE A 55 -0.65 -20.90 -13.29
CA ILE A 55 0.53 -20.07 -13.09
C ILE A 55 0.65 -19.77 -11.58
N VAL A 56 1.83 -19.92 -11.02
CA VAL A 56 2.15 -19.57 -9.64
C VAL A 56 3.20 -18.47 -9.67
N ILE A 57 2.84 -17.31 -9.16
CA ILE A 57 3.69 -16.13 -9.07
C ILE A 57 3.78 -15.67 -7.61
N PRO A 58 4.76 -14.84 -7.24
CA PRO A 58 4.76 -14.13 -5.96
C PRO A 58 3.47 -13.34 -5.79
N GLY A 59 3.02 -13.17 -4.55
CA GLY A 59 1.88 -12.31 -4.24
C GLY A 59 2.12 -10.89 -4.72
N ILE A 60 1.10 -10.27 -5.31
CA ILE A 60 1.18 -8.90 -5.83
C ILE A 60 1.24 -7.93 -4.65
N ILE A 61 2.06 -6.89 -4.79
CA ILE A 61 2.14 -5.77 -3.84
C ILE A 61 1.49 -4.55 -4.49
N ASP A 62 0.40 -4.06 -3.88
CA ASP A 62 -0.22 -2.79 -4.27
C ASP A 62 0.40 -1.66 -3.46
N ILE A 63 1.17 -0.81 -4.12
CA ILE A 63 1.92 0.29 -3.49
C ILE A 63 1.11 1.59 -3.36
N HIS A 64 -0.15 1.62 -3.79
CA HIS A 64 -0.97 2.83 -3.78
C HIS A 64 -2.46 2.54 -3.52
N PHE A 65 -2.80 2.23 -2.28
CA PHE A 65 -4.12 1.79 -1.88
C PHE A 65 -4.86 2.83 -1.00
N HIS A 66 -6.17 2.96 -1.18
CA HIS A 66 -7.02 3.88 -0.42
C HIS A 66 -8.27 3.20 0.11
N VAL A 67 -8.31 2.83 1.39
CA VAL A 67 -9.54 2.35 2.05
C VAL A 67 -10.35 3.50 2.65
N ARG A 68 -9.66 4.50 3.20
CA ARG A 68 -10.27 5.64 3.91
C ARG A 68 -11.11 5.26 5.15
N ALA A 69 -11.06 4.00 5.57
CA ALA A 69 -11.73 3.53 6.80
C ALA A 69 -10.94 3.96 8.06
N PRO A 70 -11.58 4.09 9.21
CA PRO A 70 -13.02 3.83 9.45
C PRO A 70 -13.96 4.97 9.06
N SER A 71 -13.46 6.14 8.63
CA SER A 71 -14.24 7.38 8.51
C SER A 71 -15.30 7.37 7.42
N PHE A 72 -15.12 6.54 6.38
CA PHE A 72 -16.01 6.49 5.22
C PHE A 72 -16.41 5.07 4.87
N PRO A 73 -17.16 4.36 5.76
CA PRO A 73 -17.48 2.94 5.56
C PRO A 73 -18.34 2.69 4.30
N GLN A 74 -19.09 3.68 3.83
CA GLN A 74 -19.86 3.61 2.58
C GLN A 74 -18.96 3.54 1.32
N ARG A 75 -17.68 3.90 1.44
CA ARG A 75 -16.68 3.80 0.35
C ARG A 75 -15.90 2.48 0.39
N GLY A 76 -16.08 1.70 1.46
CA GLY A 76 -15.41 0.44 1.72
C GLY A 76 -14.87 0.35 3.14
N THR A 77 -14.72 -0.89 3.61
CA THR A 77 -14.12 -1.21 4.91
C THR A 77 -12.77 -1.87 4.71
N VAL A 78 -11.93 -1.93 5.74
CA VAL A 78 -10.65 -2.68 5.66
C VAL A 78 -10.93 -4.14 5.29
N GLN A 79 -11.97 -4.76 5.87
CA GLN A 79 -12.32 -6.14 5.57
C GLN A 79 -12.77 -6.32 4.12
N SER A 80 -13.69 -5.49 3.62
CA SER A 80 -14.21 -5.64 2.25
C SER A 80 -13.13 -5.44 1.21
N GLU A 81 -12.34 -4.38 1.35
CA GLU A 81 -11.32 -4.00 0.37
C GLU A 81 -10.12 -4.96 0.38
N THR A 82 -9.65 -5.36 1.58
CA THR A 82 -8.53 -6.32 1.65
C THR A 82 -8.95 -7.74 1.25
N LYS A 83 -10.22 -8.10 1.43
CA LYS A 83 -10.77 -9.36 0.90
C LYS A 83 -10.85 -9.34 -0.63
N ALA A 84 -11.27 -8.21 -1.22
CA ALA A 84 -11.29 -8.03 -2.66
C ALA A 84 -9.87 -8.06 -3.24
N ALA A 85 -8.93 -7.34 -2.62
CA ALA A 85 -7.52 -7.36 -2.96
C ALA A 85 -6.91 -8.78 -2.93
N ALA A 86 -7.17 -9.53 -1.85
CA ALA A 86 -6.74 -10.93 -1.74
C ALA A 86 -7.29 -11.82 -2.84
N LYS A 87 -8.56 -11.65 -3.23
CA LYS A 87 -9.18 -12.37 -4.35
C LYS A 87 -8.53 -12.02 -5.69
N GLY A 88 -8.02 -10.78 -5.84
CA GLY A 88 -7.26 -10.33 -7.00
C GLY A 88 -5.79 -10.81 -7.01
N GLY A 89 -5.33 -11.48 -5.94
CA GLY A 89 -3.94 -11.95 -5.83
C GLY A 89 -2.99 -10.96 -5.14
N ILE A 90 -3.50 -9.86 -4.58
CA ILE A 90 -2.72 -8.91 -3.78
C ILE A 90 -2.53 -9.52 -2.39
N THR A 91 -1.29 -9.60 -1.93
CA THR A 91 -0.93 -10.15 -0.61
C THR A 91 -0.37 -9.10 0.33
N THR A 92 -0.03 -7.93 -0.19
CA THR A 92 0.49 -6.79 0.57
C THR A 92 -0.01 -5.50 -0.06
N LEU A 93 -0.44 -4.54 0.74
CA LEU A 93 -0.83 -3.22 0.27
C LEU A 93 -0.16 -2.10 1.08
N PHE A 94 -0.02 -0.93 0.44
CA PHE A 94 0.48 0.29 1.08
C PHE A 94 -0.65 1.30 1.14
N GLU A 95 -1.19 1.52 2.35
CA GLU A 95 -2.31 2.43 2.58
C GLU A 95 -1.85 3.88 2.57
N MET A 96 -2.52 4.69 1.76
CA MET A 96 -2.32 6.12 1.59
C MET A 96 -2.99 6.97 2.70
N PRO A 97 -2.57 8.22 2.92
CA PRO A 97 -2.95 8.99 4.10
C PRO A 97 -4.35 9.57 4.11
N ILE A 98 -5.02 9.65 2.94
CA ILE A 98 -6.32 10.33 2.82
C ILE A 98 -7.38 9.61 3.65
N SER A 99 -7.84 10.28 4.69
CA SER A 99 -8.88 9.80 5.61
C SER A 99 -9.28 10.95 6.55
N ASP A 100 -10.35 10.80 7.29
CA ASP A 100 -10.72 11.78 8.31
C ASP A 100 -10.61 11.18 9.72
N PRO A 101 -9.65 11.65 10.52
CA PRO A 101 -8.60 12.63 10.19
C PRO A 101 -7.52 12.06 9.25
N CYS A 102 -6.87 12.95 8.48
CA CYS A 102 -5.74 12.58 7.65
C CYS A 102 -4.61 11.95 8.49
N MET A 103 -3.98 10.90 7.95
CA MET A 103 -2.86 10.24 8.62
C MET A 103 -1.58 11.07 8.48
N SER A 104 -1.48 12.17 9.27
CA SER A 104 -0.41 13.19 9.16
C SER A 104 0.36 13.45 10.45
N ASN A 105 0.15 12.64 11.48
CA ASN A 105 0.89 12.70 12.75
C ASN A 105 0.91 11.31 13.41
N PRO A 106 1.78 11.11 14.45
CA PRO A 106 1.94 9.81 15.11
C PRO A 106 0.64 9.21 15.66
N LYS A 107 -0.25 10.04 16.21
CA LYS A 107 -1.53 9.60 16.78
C LYS A 107 -2.45 9.06 15.70
N THR A 108 -2.62 9.80 14.60
CA THR A 108 -3.51 9.38 13.49
C THR A 108 -2.93 8.16 12.76
N LEU A 109 -1.61 8.08 12.62
CA LEU A 109 -0.94 6.89 12.08
C LEU A 109 -1.20 5.64 12.94
N ASN A 110 -1.00 5.75 14.26
CA ASN A 110 -1.22 4.62 15.17
C ASN A 110 -2.66 4.15 15.21
N ASN A 111 -3.63 5.07 15.25
CA ASN A 111 -5.04 4.71 15.23
C ASN A 111 -5.41 3.97 13.94
N ARG A 112 -4.91 4.46 12.81
CA ARG A 112 -5.14 3.83 11.50
C ARG A 112 -4.50 2.44 11.42
N LYS A 113 -3.24 2.34 11.83
CA LYS A 113 -2.49 1.07 11.88
C LYS A 113 -3.19 0.03 12.76
N LYS A 114 -3.67 0.43 13.95
CA LYS A 114 -4.44 -0.44 14.82
C LYS A 114 -5.69 -0.93 14.13
N HIS A 115 -6.48 -0.02 13.55
CA HIS A 115 -7.71 -0.39 12.82
C HIS A 115 -7.43 -1.37 11.68
N PHE A 116 -6.35 -1.18 10.92
CA PHE A 116 -5.94 -2.11 9.88
C PHE A 116 -5.52 -3.47 10.45
N SER A 117 -4.71 -3.51 11.52
CA SER A 117 -4.23 -4.76 12.10
C SER A 117 -5.34 -5.66 12.64
N GLU A 118 -6.45 -5.07 13.07
CA GLU A 118 -7.61 -5.78 13.59
C GLU A 118 -8.56 -6.28 12.49
N ASN A 119 -8.46 -5.75 11.26
CA ASN A 119 -9.49 -5.91 10.25
C ASN A 119 -8.99 -6.38 8.88
N THR A 120 -7.68 -6.50 8.67
CA THR A 120 -7.11 -6.88 7.37
C THR A 120 -7.01 -8.38 7.17
N TYR A 121 -7.14 -8.82 5.91
CA TYR A 121 -6.87 -10.21 5.49
C TYR A 121 -5.48 -10.41 4.88
N ILE A 122 -4.76 -9.33 4.58
CA ILE A 122 -3.45 -9.36 3.91
C ILE A 122 -2.45 -8.47 4.65
N ASN A 123 -1.18 -8.58 4.30
CA ASN A 123 -0.16 -7.69 4.86
C ASN A 123 -0.40 -6.24 4.44
N PHE A 124 0.01 -5.31 5.28
CA PHE A 124 -0.09 -3.89 4.97
C PHE A 124 1.08 -3.09 5.50
N ALA A 125 1.31 -1.94 4.90
CA ALA A 125 2.19 -0.89 5.41
C ALA A 125 1.51 0.48 5.26
N MET A 126 1.99 1.47 6.01
CA MET A 126 1.40 2.80 6.07
C MET A 126 2.29 3.83 5.42
N ILE A 127 1.71 4.64 4.54
CA ILE A 127 2.33 5.82 3.94
C ILE A 127 1.60 7.05 4.47
N PRO A 128 2.05 7.67 5.58
CA PRO A 128 1.43 8.88 6.07
C PRO A 128 1.70 10.10 5.19
N ALA A 129 0.89 11.14 5.36
CA ALA A 129 1.23 12.47 4.94
C ALA A 129 2.41 12.99 5.79
N LEU A 130 3.21 13.90 5.21
CA LEU A 130 4.38 14.45 5.91
C LEU A 130 3.99 15.26 7.16
N GLY A 131 2.82 15.91 7.12
CA GLY A 131 2.25 16.63 8.26
C GLY A 131 2.93 17.96 8.53
N LYS A 132 3.21 18.22 9.80
CA LYS A 132 3.93 19.42 10.21
C LYS A 132 5.44 19.25 10.09
N PHE A 133 6.13 20.28 9.61
CA PHE A 133 7.60 20.30 9.44
C PHE A 133 8.31 20.52 10.77
N ASN A 134 8.33 19.51 11.63
CA ASN A 134 9.14 19.50 12.84
C ASN A 134 9.63 18.07 13.13
N ASP A 135 10.79 18.01 13.78
CA ASP A 135 11.49 16.75 14.01
C ASP A 135 10.70 15.79 14.93
N LYS A 136 9.90 16.32 15.86
CA LYS A 136 9.05 15.50 16.73
C LYS A 136 7.96 14.77 15.95
N ASN A 137 7.32 15.45 14.99
CA ASN A 137 6.32 14.82 14.13
C ASN A 137 6.98 13.78 13.21
N LEU A 138 8.09 14.14 12.57
CA LEU A 138 8.81 13.28 11.64
C LEU A 138 9.30 12.00 12.34
N SER A 139 10.05 12.14 13.44
CA SER A 139 10.55 11.00 14.21
C SER A 139 9.41 10.14 14.76
N GLY A 140 8.32 10.76 15.20
CA GLY A 140 7.14 10.06 15.66
C GLY A 140 6.48 9.23 14.55
N LEU A 141 6.37 9.72 13.32
CA LEU A 141 5.86 8.97 12.18
C LEU A 141 6.77 7.79 11.82
N ILE A 142 8.09 8.02 11.77
CA ILE A 142 9.08 6.96 11.47
C ILE A 142 9.03 5.86 12.53
N ASN A 143 9.09 6.21 13.81
CA ASN A 143 9.08 5.27 14.94
C ASN A 143 7.79 4.45 15.02
N ASN A 144 6.67 4.96 14.44
CA ASN A 144 5.41 4.25 14.36
C ASN A 144 5.25 3.44 13.06
N GLY A 145 6.31 3.36 12.24
CA GLY A 145 6.40 2.45 11.10
C GLY A 145 5.93 3.03 9.78
N ALA A 146 6.06 4.35 9.57
CA ALA A 146 5.98 4.93 8.24
C ALA A 146 7.05 4.32 7.33
N ILE A 147 6.68 3.90 6.12
CA ILE A 147 7.63 3.33 5.14
C ILE A 147 7.99 4.30 4.01
N ALA A 148 7.19 5.33 3.83
CA ALA A 148 7.34 6.42 2.88
C ALA A 148 6.47 7.59 3.32
N PHE A 149 6.56 8.73 2.65
CA PHE A 149 5.66 9.87 2.85
C PHE A 149 4.91 10.22 1.58
N LYS A 150 3.68 10.72 1.72
CA LYS A 150 2.86 11.24 0.63
C LYS A 150 2.77 12.76 0.70
N VAL A 151 2.88 13.38 -0.47
CA VAL A 151 2.74 14.83 -0.69
C VAL A 151 1.86 15.08 -1.90
N PHE A 152 1.00 16.09 -1.83
CA PHE A 152 0.21 16.62 -2.94
C PHE A 152 0.69 18.04 -3.26
N THR A 153 0.81 18.36 -4.52
CA THR A 153 1.22 19.72 -4.99
C THR A 153 0.02 20.60 -5.36
N ILE A 154 -1.18 20.17 -5.00
CA ILE A 154 -2.45 20.88 -5.23
C ILE A 154 -3.18 21.16 -3.92
N SER A 155 -4.12 22.10 -3.98
CA SER A 155 -5.02 22.41 -2.86
C SER A 155 -5.96 21.25 -2.54
N PRO A 156 -6.32 21.07 -1.27
CA PRO A 156 -7.35 20.10 -0.92
C PRO A 156 -8.71 20.52 -1.48
N PRO A 157 -9.60 19.57 -1.83
CA PRO A 157 -10.98 19.88 -2.14
C PRO A 157 -11.63 20.68 -1.00
N ILE A 158 -12.45 21.68 -1.35
CA ILE A 158 -13.00 22.66 -0.38
C ILE A 158 -13.82 21.97 0.71
N ASP A 159 -14.61 20.98 0.32
CA ASP A 159 -15.51 20.18 1.17
C ASP A 159 -14.82 19.05 1.95
N ARG A 160 -13.51 18.80 1.68
CA ARG A 160 -12.76 17.65 2.20
C ARG A 160 -11.43 18.02 2.86
N LYS A 161 -11.29 19.24 3.34
CA LYS A 161 -10.04 19.77 3.91
C LYS A 161 -9.47 18.92 5.05
N SER A 162 -10.33 18.34 5.90
CA SER A 162 -9.92 17.49 7.01
C SER A 162 -9.21 16.20 6.55
N GLU A 163 -9.69 15.61 5.43
CA GLU A 163 -9.11 14.41 4.84
C GLU A 163 -7.68 14.62 4.29
N PHE A 164 -7.30 15.88 4.03
CA PHE A 164 -6.02 16.25 3.40
C PHE A 164 -5.10 17.08 4.31
N LYS A 165 -5.44 17.21 5.59
CA LYS A 165 -4.68 18.02 6.52
C LYS A 165 -3.23 17.54 6.67
N GLY A 166 -2.27 18.39 6.28
CA GLY A 166 -0.83 18.08 6.32
C GLY A 166 -0.34 17.25 5.12
N LEU A 167 -1.14 17.17 4.04
CA LEU A 167 -0.84 16.42 2.83
C LEU A 167 -0.55 17.35 1.63
N CYS A 168 -1.22 18.51 1.56
CA CYS A 168 -1.17 19.42 0.41
C CYS A 168 -0.21 20.59 0.63
N PHE A 169 0.67 20.83 -0.33
CA PHE A 169 1.65 21.91 -0.36
C PHE A 169 1.65 22.51 -1.80
N THR A 170 1.07 23.70 -1.97
CA THR A 170 0.85 24.29 -3.30
C THR A 170 1.92 25.31 -3.69
N GLU A 171 2.61 25.89 -2.70
CA GLU A 171 3.68 26.86 -2.92
C GLU A 171 5.02 26.14 -3.07
N GLU A 172 5.82 26.51 -4.05
CA GLU A 172 7.14 25.93 -4.32
C GLU A 172 8.04 25.90 -3.09
N LYS A 173 8.03 26.98 -2.30
CA LYS A 173 8.76 27.05 -1.03
C LYS A 173 8.33 25.94 -0.06
N ASN A 174 7.04 25.73 0.08
CA ASN A 174 6.51 24.70 1.00
C ASN A 174 6.80 23.29 0.48
N ILE A 175 6.79 23.08 -0.84
CA ILE A 175 7.19 21.81 -1.45
C ILE A 175 8.67 21.54 -1.18
N LEU A 176 9.51 22.55 -1.35
CA LEU A 176 10.95 22.44 -1.09
C LEU A 176 11.23 22.16 0.40
N GLU A 177 10.57 22.86 1.32
CA GLU A 177 10.65 22.60 2.75
C GLU A 177 10.21 21.16 3.10
N ALA A 178 9.13 20.67 2.47
CA ALA A 178 8.65 19.30 2.62
C ALA A 178 9.73 18.28 2.20
N LEU A 179 10.40 18.52 1.07
CA LEU A 179 11.49 17.67 0.58
C LEU A 179 12.70 17.66 1.52
N PHE A 180 13.14 18.84 1.98
CA PHE A 180 14.23 18.93 2.93
C PHE A 180 13.89 18.23 4.26
N HIS A 181 12.64 18.36 4.71
CA HIS A 181 12.19 17.68 5.92
C HIS A 181 12.11 16.17 5.73
N ALA A 182 11.56 15.71 4.61
CA ALA A 182 11.49 14.28 4.27
C ALA A 182 12.89 13.66 4.11
N LYS A 183 13.86 14.38 3.54
CA LYS A 183 15.25 13.92 3.41
C LYS A 183 15.87 13.48 4.74
N LYS A 184 15.52 14.13 5.87
CA LYS A 184 15.99 13.74 7.20
C LYS A 184 15.54 12.33 7.60
N SER A 185 14.45 11.84 7.04
CA SER A 185 13.87 10.52 7.36
C SER A 185 14.59 9.36 6.69
N ASN A 186 15.34 9.60 5.63
CA ASN A 186 15.87 8.59 4.72
C ASN A 186 14.78 7.68 4.08
N LEU A 187 13.53 8.15 4.04
CA LEU A 187 12.40 7.45 3.42
C LEU A 187 12.03 8.10 2.08
N ILE A 188 11.40 7.31 1.22
CA ILE A 188 10.89 7.77 -0.09
C ILE A 188 9.74 8.76 0.13
N THR A 189 9.69 9.79 -0.71
CA THR A 189 8.55 10.70 -0.82
C THR A 189 7.82 10.45 -2.12
N ILE A 190 6.52 10.22 -2.04
CA ILE A 190 5.63 9.95 -3.17
C ILE A 190 4.81 11.20 -3.44
N PHE A 191 4.85 11.70 -4.67
CA PHE A 191 4.12 12.89 -5.09
C PHE A 191 2.83 12.54 -5.83
N HIS A 192 1.77 13.30 -5.54
CA HIS A 192 0.67 13.53 -6.45
C HIS A 192 0.98 14.87 -7.12
N ALA A 193 1.61 14.80 -8.29
CA ALA A 193 2.26 15.93 -8.93
C ALA A 193 1.34 16.55 -10.00
N GLU A 194 0.60 17.58 -9.60
CA GLU A 194 -0.22 18.41 -10.46
C GLU A 194 0.16 19.89 -10.23
N ASP A 195 0.05 20.73 -11.26
CA ASP A 195 0.26 22.18 -11.13
C ASP A 195 -1.06 22.89 -10.83
N GLN A 196 -1.15 23.54 -9.67
CA GLN A 196 -2.38 24.22 -9.23
C GLN A 196 -2.78 25.36 -10.15
N ASN A 197 -1.81 26.08 -10.75
CA ASN A 197 -2.10 27.20 -11.63
C ASN A 197 -2.65 26.71 -12.97
N LEU A 198 -2.07 25.63 -13.53
CA LEU A 198 -2.58 25.01 -14.74
C LEU A 198 -3.99 24.41 -14.52
N LEU A 199 -4.22 23.74 -13.39
CA LEU A 199 -5.56 23.24 -13.04
C LEU A 199 -6.58 24.38 -12.99
N ASN A 200 -6.26 25.49 -12.34
CA ASN A 200 -7.12 26.66 -12.24
C ASN A 200 -7.36 27.32 -13.64
N HIS A 201 -6.33 27.36 -14.46
CA HIS A 201 -6.44 27.91 -15.81
C HIS A 201 -7.42 27.09 -16.67
N PHE A 202 -7.23 25.79 -16.76
CA PHE A 202 -8.08 24.92 -17.58
C PHE A 202 -9.49 24.75 -17.00
N ALA A 203 -9.66 24.75 -15.68
CA ALA A 203 -11.00 24.74 -15.07
C ALA A 203 -11.84 25.97 -15.47
N LYS A 204 -11.21 27.15 -15.55
CA LYS A 204 -11.89 28.38 -16.03
C LYS A 204 -12.30 28.29 -17.51
N GLN A 205 -11.48 27.67 -18.34
CA GLN A 205 -11.81 27.47 -19.77
C GLN A 205 -13.01 26.53 -19.94
N GLN A 206 -13.06 25.40 -19.19
CA GLN A 206 -14.18 24.46 -19.28
C GLN A 206 -15.52 25.06 -18.85
N VAL A 207 -15.54 26.00 -17.90
CA VAL A 207 -16.76 26.71 -17.51
C VAL A 207 -17.28 27.56 -18.66
N ASN A 208 -16.39 28.14 -19.50
CA ASN A 208 -16.78 28.95 -20.66
C ASN A 208 -17.31 28.06 -21.81
N TYR A 209 -16.80 26.84 -22.00
CA TYR A 209 -17.33 25.89 -22.99
C TYR A 209 -18.76 25.44 -22.67
N LYS A 210 -19.07 25.15 -21.41
CA LYS A 210 -20.43 24.74 -20.96
C LYS A 210 -21.49 25.85 -20.99
N LYS A 211 -21.10 27.11 -21.17
CA LYS A 211 -22.03 28.24 -21.28
C LYS A 211 -22.46 28.52 -22.74
N ASN A 212 -21.82 27.91 -23.70
CA ASN A 212 -22.05 28.10 -25.14
C ASN A 212 -22.79 26.93 -25.82
N ASP A 213 -23.15 25.90 -25.07
CA ASP A 213 -24.07 24.83 -25.44
C ASP A 213 -25.44 25.04 -24.72
#